data_155d9a308dd4359c5d8fcc66709c5ab0
#
_entry.id   155d9a308dd4359c5d8fcc66709c5ab0
#
_cell.length_a   1.000
_cell.length_b   1.000
_cell.length_c   1.000
_cell.angle_alpha   90.00
_cell.angle_beta   90.00
_cell.angle_gamma   90.00
#
_symmetry.space_group_name_H-M   'P 1'
#
loop_
_entity.id
_entity.type
_entity.pdbx_description
1 polymer ?
#
loop_
_entity_poly.entity_id
_entity_poly.type
_entity_poly.pdbx_seq_one_letter_code
_entity_poly.pdbx_strand_id
1 'polypeptide(L)'
;ANRELRKLNHEHIFIYPFLEENGLNLDSVTPGLQEFSLRYKQDVRLKEVIERLGNNYLSDGDTLLHGDFYPGSWLHTSDGVKIIDPEFSFYGLAEFDVGIMLAHLHLTRQPPAIFELVENNYSKSLTFDNELLDAFTGIEILRRIIGLAQLPLSLALPEKKQLLEKAVSLLKK
;
A
#
# COMPACT_ATOMS: atom_id res chain seq x y z
N ALA A 1 20.92 -5.16 0.55
CA ALA A 1 21.26 -3.80 0.93
C ALA A 1 20.00 -3.09 1.43
N ASN A 2 20.12 -2.02 2.19
CA ASN A 2 19.02 -1.24 2.79
C ASN A 2 18.13 -2.05 3.78
N ARG A 3 18.68 -3.06 4.43
CA ARG A 3 17.90 -3.99 5.28
C ARG A 3 17.27 -3.33 6.50
N GLU A 4 17.92 -2.36 7.11
CA GLU A 4 17.41 -1.66 8.31
C GLU A 4 16.19 -0.79 7.96
N LEU A 5 16.27 0.00 6.88
CA LEU A 5 15.14 0.81 6.42
C LEU A 5 13.97 -0.06 5.91
N ARG A 6 14.28 -1.17 5.23
CA ARG A 6 13.28 -2.15 4.80
C ARG A 6 12.55 -2.78 5.98
N LYS A 7 13.27 -3.11 7.06
CA LYS A 7 12.68 -3.63 8.29
C LYS A 7 11.80 -2.58 8.98
N LEU A 8 12.26 -1.33 9.05
CA LEU A 8 11.45 -0.23 9.59
C LEU A 8 10.16 -0.04 8.77
N ASN A 9 10.24 -0.05 7.44
CA ASN A 9 9.07 0.02 6.58
C ASN A 9 8.14 -1.17 6.76
N HIS A 10 8.69 -2.37 6.95
CA HIS A 10 7.88 -3.56 7.24
C HIS A 10 7.02 -3.34 8.49
N GLU A 11 7.58 -2.81 9.58
CA GLU A 11 6.82 -2.52 10.79
C GLU A 11 5.71 -1.49 10.53
N HIS A 12 6.01 -0.44 9.77
CA HIS A 12 5.06 0.63 9.45
C HIS A 12 3.95 0.21 8.48
N ILE A 13 4.20 -0.79 7.63
CA ILE A 13 3.22 -1.25 6.63
C ILE A 13 2.39 -2.42 7.17
N PHE A 14 3.02 -3.42 7.79
CA PHE A 14 2.40 -4.70 8.08
C PHE A 14 2.09 -4.95 9.56
N ILE A 15 2.67 -4.16 10.48
CA ILE A 15 2.49 -4.38 11.92
C ILE A 15 1.73 -3.21 12.57
N TYR A 16 2.31 -2.03 12.52
CA TYR A 16 1.84 -0.87 13.27
C TYR A 16 0.38 -0.48 13.00
N PRO A 17 -0.13 -0.46 11.74
CA PRO A 17 -1.53 -0.13 11.45
C PRO A 17 -2.53 -1.09 12.10
N PHE A 18 -2.13 -2.33 12.40
CA PHE A 18 -2.98 -3.42 12.86
C PHE A 18 -2.87 -3.70 14.36
N LEU A 19 -2.06 -2.93 15.10
CA LEU A 19 -2.10 -2.92 16.55
C LEU A 19 -3.36 -2.19 17.02
N GLU A 20 -4.06 -2.75 17.99
CA GLU A 20 -5.28 -2.13 18.58
C GLU A 20 -4.92 -0.81 19.24
N GLU A 21 -3.85 -0.82 20.03
CA GLU A 21 -3.27 0.36 20.68
C GLU A 21 -1.94 0.71 20.01
N ASN A 22 -1.97 1.67 19.11
CA ASN A 22 -0.78 2.14 18.37
C ASN A 22 -0.53 3.65 18.55
N GLY A 23 -1.25 4.32 19.43
CA GLY A 23 -1.12 5.74 19.71
C GLY A 23 -1.71 6.66 18.63
N LEU A 24 -2.30 6.12 17.55
CA LEU A 24 -2.93 6.92 16.50
C LEU A 24 -4.35 7.30 16.89
N ASN A 25 -4.68 8.58 16.74
CA ASN A 25 -6.04 9.08 16.86
C ASN A 25 -6.62 9.28 15.45
N LEU A 26 -7.25 8.24 14.91
CA LEU A 26 -7.85 8.26 13.57
C LEU A 26 -9.05 9.22 13.47
N ASP A 27 -9.73 9.47 14.59
CA ASP A 27 -10.88 10.37 14.65
C ASP A 27 -10.48 11.85 14.51
N SER A 28 -9.22 12.19 14.78
CA SER A 28 -8.70 13.54 14.49
C SER A 28 -8.66 13.85 12.99
N VAL A 29 -8.58 12.80 12.15
CA VAL A 29 -8.57 12.92 10.69
C VAL A 29 -9.97 12.71 10.11
N THR A 30 -10.69 11.69 10.62
CA THR A 30 -12.04 11.37 10.14
C THR A 30 -12.85 10.81 11.30
N PRO A 31 -13.82 11.57 11.84
CA PRO A 31 -14.66 11.13 12.95
C PRO A 31 -15.35 9.78 12.67
N GLY A 32 -15.27 8.84 13.62
CA GLY A 32 -15.81 7.48 13.53
C GLY A 32 -14.88 6.47 12.84
N LEU A 33 -13.71 6.88 12.37
CA LEU A 33 -12.75 5.98 11.76
C LEU A 33 -12.04 5.09 12.80
N GLN A 34 -11.80 5.62 14.01
CA GLN A 34 -11.17 4.87 15.10
C GLN A 34 -11.95 3.60 15.42
N GLU A 35 -13.22 3.73 15.74
CA GLU A 35 -14.11 2.60 16.03
C GLU A 35 -14.23 1.66 14.83
N PHE A 36 -14.43 2.22 13.64
CA PHE A 36 -14.57 1.39 12.43
C PHE A 36 -13.33 0.56 12.13
N SER A 37 -12.13 1.07 12.44
CA SER A 37 -10.85 0.39 12.18
C SER A 37 -10.65 -0.86 13.04
N LEU A 38 -11.29 -0.96 14.21
CA LEU A 38 -11.13 -2.08 15.16
C LEU A 38 -11.44 -3.42 14.51
N ARG A 39 -12.45 -3.48 13.61
CA ARG A 39 -12.78 -4.72 12.88
C ARG A 39 -11.63 -5.32 12.10
N TYR A 40 -10.69 -4.49 11.62
CA TYR A 40 -9.49 -4.94 10.90
C TYR A 40 -8.35 -5.26 11.86
N LYS A 41 -8.24 -4.50 12.94
CA LYS A 41 -7.22 -4.69 13.97
C LYS A 41 -7.48 -5.93 14.85
N GLN A 42 -8.73 -6.41 14.91
CA GLN A 42 -9.16 -7.58 15.69
C GLN A 42 -9.39 -8.82 14.82
N ASP A 43 -9.36 -8.71 13.50
CA ASP A 43 -9.50 -9.85 12.58
C ASP A 43 -8.21 -10.69 12.55
N VAL A 44 -8.20 -11.79 13.30
CA VAL A 44 -7.05 -12.70 13.41
C VAL A 44 -6.66 -13.28 12.03
N ARG A 45 -7.66 -13.66 11.21
CA ARG A 45 -7.39 -14.22 9.87
C ARG A 45 -6.77 -13.18 8.93
N LEU A 46 -7.22 -11.93 9.02
CA LEU A 46 -6.62 -10.84 8.26
C LEU A 46 -5.17 -10.61 8.70
N LYS A 47 -4.89 -10.63 10.01
CA LYS A 47 -3.52 -10.49 10.53
C LYS A 47 -2.59 -11.61 10.03
N GLU A 48 -3.05 -12.86 9.97
CA GLU A 48 -2.28 -13.98 9.41
C GLU A 48 -1.93 -13.78 7.92
N VAL A 49 -2.88 -13.23 7.13
CA VAL A 49 -2.62 -12.88 5.73
C VAL A 49 -1.59 -11.77 5.62
N ILE A 50 -1.73 -10.73 6.44
CA ILE A 50 -0.82 -9.58 6.46
C ILE A 50 0.59 -10.00 6.89
N GLU A 51 0.73 -10.89 7.86
CA GLU A 51 2.02 -11.43 8.29
C GLU A 51 2.72 -12.19 7.16
N ARG A 52 2.00 -13.07 6.45
CA ARG A 52 2.56 -13.76 5.27
C ARG A 52 2.98 -12.78 4.17
N LEU A 53 2.17 -11.75 3.92
CA LEU A 53 2.51 -10.71 2.94
C LEU A 53 3.74 -9.90 3.37
N GLY A 54 3.88 -9.62 4.66
CA GLY A 54 5.06 -8.98 5.24
C GLY A 54 6.33 -9.83 5.06
N ASN A 55 6.22 -11.16 5.19
CA ASN A 55 7.33 -12.08 4.90
C ASN A 55 7.71 -12.07 3.41
N ASN A 56 6.73 -12.00 2.50
CA ASN A 56 6.98 -11.82 1.06
C ASN A 56 7.69 -10.49 0.79
N TYR A 57 7.26 -9.40 1.42
CA TYR A 57 7.95 -8.11 1.33
C TYR A 57 9.41 -8.17 1.81
N LEU A 58 9.72 -8.95 2.84
CA LEU A 58 11.09 -9.12 3.36
C LEU A 58 11.92 -10.12 2.55
N SER A 59 11.34 -10.90 1.64
CA SER A 59 12.09 -11.80 0.77
C SER A 59 12.89 -11.02 -0.28
N ASP A 60 14.06 -11.53 -0.65
CA ASP A 60 14.84 -10.93 -1.73
C ASP A 60 14.20 -11.28 -3.09
N GLY A 61 14.31 -10.38 -4.06
CA GLY A 61 13.84 -10.53 -5.43
C GLY A 61 14.81 -9.94 -6.44
N ASP A 62 14.47 -10.05 -7.71
CA ASP A 62 15.34 -9.69 -8.84
C ASP A 62 15.14 -8.25 -9.33
N THR A 63 14.10 -7.57 -8.85
CA THR A 63 13.71 -6.24 -9.31
C THR A 63 14.21 -5.18 -8.34
N LEU A 64 14.90 -4.16 -8.85
CA LEU A 64 15.20 -2.97 -8.08
C LEU A 64 13.91 -2.15 -7.92
N LEU A 65 13.45 -2.03 -6.68
CA LEU A 65 12.25 -1.30 -6.29
C LEU A 65 12.60 0.10 -5.79
N HIS A 66 11.69 1.03 -5.98
CA HIS A 66 11.73 2.34 -5.36
C HIS A 66 11.42 2.26 -3.86
N GLY A 67 10.47 1.40 -3.47
CA GLY A 67 10.07 1.18 -2.09
C GLY A 67 8.98 2.11 -1.55
N ASP A 68 8.69 3.22 -2.24
CA ASP A 68 7.54 4.13 -2.00
C ASP A 68 7.12 4.79 -3.34
N PHE A 69 6.74 3.95 -4.32
CA PHE A 69 6.45 4.36 -5.70
C PHE A 69 5.03 4.89 -5.86
N TYR A 70 4.81 6.13 -5.46
CA TYR A 70 3.51 6.81 -5.54
C TYR A 70 3.64 8.21 -6.16
N PRO A 71 2.55 8.91 -6.50
CA PRO A 71 2.60 10.22 -7.17
C PRO A 71 3.44 11.30 -6.47
N GLY A 72 3.62 11.21 -5.13
CA GLY A 72 4.51 12.11 -4.40
C GLY A 72 5.99 11.94 -4.72
N SER A 73 6.38 10.78 -5.25
CA SER A 73 7.74 10.49 -5.71
C SER A 73 7.94 10.78 -7.22
N TRP A 74 6.98 11.43 -7.88
CA TRP A 74 7.05 11.77 -9.30
C TRP A 74 7.08 13.29 -9.49
N LEU A 75 8.11 13.77 -10.15
CA LEU A 75 8.28 15.18 -10.44
C LEU A 75 8.12 15.43 -11.94
N HIS A 76 7.15 16.27 -12.31
CA HIS A 76 7.01 16.73 -13.69
C HIS A 76 8.00 17.88 -13.96
N THR A 77 8.86 17.70 -14.97
CA THR A 77 9.87 18.67 -15.38
C THR A 77 9.73 19.00 -16.86
N SER A 78 10.48 20.03 -17.36
CA SER A 78 10.58 20.33 -18.80
C SER A 78 11.05 19.13 -19.63
N ASP A 79 11.84 18.24 -19.03
CA ASP A 79 12.45 17.07 -19.69
C ASP A 79 11.65 15.77 -19.43
N GLY A 80 10.38 15.88 -19.00
CA GLY A 80 9.50 14.77 -18.70
C GLY A 80 9.39 14.46 -17.20
N VAL A 81 8.81 13.30 -16.87
CA VAL A 81 8.65 12.85 -15.50
C VAL A 81 9.96 12.30 -14.97
N LYS A 82 10.34 12.72 -13.77
CA LYS A 82 11.47 12.20 -13.01
C LYS A 82 10.97 11.47 -11.76
N ILE A 83 11.59 10.36 -11.40
CA ILE A 83 11.37 9.65 -10.15
C ILE A 83 12.39 10.21 -9.14
N ILE A 84 11.91 10.58 -7.96
CA ILE A 84 12.69 11.19 -6.86
C ILE A 84 12.52 10.40 -5.57
N ASP A 85 13.33 10.70 -4.56
CA ASP A 85 13.31 10.11 -3.21
C ASP A 85 13.50 8.57 -3.16
N PRO A 86 14.58 8.02 -3.77
CA PRO A 86 14.82 6.57 -3.83
C PRO A 86 15.43 6.00 -2.53
N GLU A 87 15.30 6.65 -1.41
CA GLU A 87 15.92 6.28 -0.14
C GLU A 87 15.48 4.92 0.39
N PHE A 88 14.25 4.50 0.06
CA PHE A 88 13.71 3.19 0.44
C PHE A 88 14.03 2.08 -0.56
N SER A 89 14.87 2.34 -1.57
CA SER A 89 15.14 1.38 -2.64
C SER A 89 15.79 0.10 -2.15
N PHE A 90 15.30 -1.04 -2.66
CA PHE A 90 15.82 -2.37 -2.37
C PHE A 90 15.54 -3.34 -3.54
N TYR A 91 16.19 -4.50 -3.55
CA TYR A 91 15.84 -5.59 -4.46
C TYR A 91 14.74 -6.45 -3.84
N GLY A 92 13.60 -6.60 -4.54
CA GLY A 92 12.41 -7.27 -4.05
C GLY A 92 11.48 -7.75 -5.18
N LEU A 93 10.23 -7.98 -4.82
CA LEU A 93 9.18 -8.44 -5.73
C LEU A 93 8.54 -7.24 -6.44
N ALA A 94 8.51 -7.27 -7.77
CA ALA A 94 8.03 -6.16 -8.60
C ALA A 94 6.59 -5.71 -8.28
N GLU A 95 5.77 -6.65 -7.82
CA GLU A 95 4.39 -6.46 -7.42
C GLU A 95 4.22 -5.41 -6.31
N PHE A 96 5.26 -5.20 -5.48
CA PHE A 96 5.18 -4.24 -4.39
C PHE A 96 5.06 -2.79 -4.90
N ASP A 97 5.97 -2.32 -5.75
CA ASP A 97 5.93 -0.94 -6.26
C ASP A 97 4.70 -0.70 -7.15
N VAL A 98 4.34 -1.67 -7.99
CA VAL A 98 3.13 -1.59 -8.81
C VAL A 98 1.88 -1.56 -7.92
N GLY A 99 1.86 -2.36 -6.86
CA GLY A 99 0.79 -2.38 -5.86
C GLY A 99 0.62 -1.04 -5.15
N ILE A 100 1.73 -0.39 -4.75
CA ILE A 100 1.69 0.97 -4.18
C ILE A 100 1.05 1.93 -5.20
N MET A 101 1.49 1.94 -6.44
CA MET A 101 0.93 2.81 -7.48
C MET A 101 -0.56 2.58 -7.66
N LEU A 102 -1.02 1.33 -7.82
CA LEU A 102 -2.44 1.01 -7.98
C LEU A 102 -3.27 1.40 -6.76
N ALA A 103 -2.74 1.22 -5.56
CA ALA A 103 -3.39 1.66 -4.33
C ALA A 103 -3.66 3.17 -4.33
N HIS A 104 -2.68 3.97 -4.77
CA HIS A 104 -2.85 5.42 -4.88
C HIS A 104 -3.83 5.84 -5.95
N LEU A 105 -3.96 5.08 -7.06
CA LEU A 105 -5.04 5.29 -8.03
C LEU A 105 -6.42 5.05 -7.40
N HIS A 106 -6.57 4.03 -6.55
CA HIS A 106 -7.81 3.79 -5.80
C HIS A 106 -8.08 4.90 -4.78
N LEU A 107 -7.08 5.30 -3.98
CA LEU A 107 -7.20 6.33 -2.97
C LEU A 107 -7.57 7.70 -3.56
N THR A 108 -7.13 7.98 -4.77
CA THR A 108 -7.45 9.20 -5.52
C THR A 108 -8.65 9.04 -6.47
N ARG A 109 -9.32 7.87 -6.44
CA ARG A 109 -10.55 7.57 -7.20
C ARG A 109 -10.38 7.75 -8.70
N GLN A 110 -9.24 7.32 -9.24
CA GLN A 110 -9.01 7.38 -10.67
C GLN A 110 -9.98 6.50 -11.45
N PRO A 111 -10.39 6.88 -12.67
CA PRO A 111 -11.29 6.10 -13.49
C PRO A 111 -10.65 4.77 -13.92
N PRO A 112 -11.46 3.71 -14.20
CA PRO A 112 -10.96 2.39 -14.60
C PRO A 112 -9.96 2.41 -15.76
N ALA A 113 -10.13 3.31 -16.72
CA ALA A 113 -9.22 3.46 -17.87
C ALA A 113 -7.75 3.72 -17.47
N ILE A 114 -7.50 4.35 -16.31
CA ILE A 114 -6.13 4.58 -15.83
C ILE A 114 -5.50 3.27 -15.32
N PHE A 115 -6.28 2.41 -14.68
CA PHE A 115 -5.81 1.07 -14.27
C PHE A 115 -5.48 0.21 -15.48
N GLU A 116 -6.37 0.19 -16.49
CA GLU A 116 -6.14 -0.51 -17.76
C GLU A 116 -4.88 0.02 -18.46
N LEU A 117 -4.62 1.34 -18.42
CA LEU A 117 -3.42 1.94 -18.97
C LEU A 117 -2.16 1.40 -18.28
N VAL A 118 -2.16 1.30 -16.94
CA VAL A 118 -1.05 0.72 -16.18
C VAL A 118 -0.85 -0.74 -16.55
N GLU A 119 -1.91 -1.55 -16.52
CA GLU A 119 -1.84 -2.98 -16.81
C GLU A 119 -1.33 -3.27 -18.23
N ASN A 120 -1.76 -2.48 -19.23
CA ASN A 120 -1.38 -2.65 -20.63
C ASN A 120 0.05 -2.18 -20.94
N ASN A 121 0.61 -1.27 -20.13
CA ASN A 121 1.95 -0.71 -20.37
C ASN A 121 3.02 -1.23 -19.42
N TYR A 122 2.65 -1.93 -18.36
CA TYR A 122 3.63 -2.55 -17.47
C TYR A 122 4.06 -3.93 -18.01
N SER A 123 5.36 -4.06 -18.28
CA SER A 123 5.93 -5.33 -18.77
C SER A 123 6.13 -6.30 -17.60
N LYS A 124 5.18 -7.21 -17.42
CA LYS A 124 5.23 -8.24 -16.37
C LYS A 124 6.28 -9.31 -16.71
N SER A 125 7.08 -9.72 -15.72
CA SER A 125 7.94 -10.90 -15.83
C SER A 125 7.10 -12.20 -15.87
N LEU A 126 7.71 -13.32 -16.23
CA LEU A 126 7.04 -14.63 -16.20
C LEU A 126 6.66 -15.09 -14.78
N THR A 127 7.33 -14.55 -13.77
CA THR A 127 7.12 -14.85 -12.35
C THR A 127 6.20 -13.86 -11.65
N PHE A 128 5.64 -12.88 -12.39
CA PHE A 128 4.77 -11.86 -11.82
C PHE A 128 3.45 -12.45 -11.35
N ASP A 129 3.14 -12.27 -10.07
CA ASP A 129 1.96 -12.82 -9.41
C ASP A 129 0.88 -11.75 -9.22
N ASN A 130 -0.25 -11.90 -9.92
CA ASN A 130 -1.36 -10.95 -9.82
C ASN A 130 -2.10 -11.02 -8.47
N GLU A 131 -2.11 -12.16 -7.77
CA GLU A 131 -2.70 -12.27 -6.43
C GLU A 131 -1.83 -11.50 -5.42
N LEU A 132 -0.52 -11.60 -5.57
CA LEU A 132 0.43 -10.85 -4.77
C LEU A 132 0.36 -9.33 -5.05
N LEU A 133 0.17 -8.94 -6.32
CA LEU A 133 -0.08 -7.54 -6.70
C LEU A 133 -1.34 -7.00 -6.02
N ASP A 134 -2.44 -7.76 -6.07
CA ASP A 134 -3.69 -7.40 -5.40
C ASP A 134 -3.48 -7.26 -3.89
N ALA A 135 -2.75 -8.18 -3.28
CA ALA A 135 -2.46 -8.15 -1.85
C ALA A 135 -1.62 -6.93 -1.45
N PHE A 136 -0.57 -6.58 -2.20
CA PHE A 136 0.21 -5.36 -1.96
C PHE A 136 -0.61 -4.09 -2.21
N THR A 137 -1.51 -4.09 -3.18
CA THR A 137 -2.47 -2.99 -3.39
C THR A 137 -3.39 -2.83 -2.17
N GLY A 138 -3.94 -3.92 -1.67
CA GLY A 138 -4.83 -3.94 -0.50
C GLY A 138 -4.15 -3.44 0.77
N ILE A 139 -2.94 -3.94 1.08
CA ILE A 139 -2.21 -3.51 2.28
C ILE A 139 -1.86 -2.02 2.25
N GLU A 140 -1.48 -1.50 1.08
CA GLU A 140 -1.16 -0.09 0.92
C GLU A 140 -2.38 0.80 1.15
N ILE A 141 -3.56 0.44 0.64
CA ILE A 141 -4.82 1.15 0.93
C ILE A 141 -5.09 1.17 2.44
N LEU A 142 -4.97 0.01 3.12
CA LEU A 142 -5.19 -0.09 4.55
C LEU A 142 -4.25 0.85 5.31
N ARG A 143 -2.93 0.74 5.08
CA ARG A 143 -1.95 1.56 5.84
C ARG A 143 -2.11 3.06 5.61
N ARG A 144 -2.56 3.50 4.43
CA ARG A 144 -2.77 4.92 4.11
C ARG A 144 -4.06 5.48 4.71
N ILE A 145 -4.98 4.64 5.15
CA ILE A 145 -6.22 5.08 5.81
C ILE A 145 -6.15 4.91 7.33
N ILE A 146 -5.63 3.77 7.83
CA ILE A 146 -5.63 3.46 9.27
C ILE A 146 -4.24 3.39 9.90
N GLY A 147 -3.18 3.61 9.14
CA GLY A 147 -1.78 3.60 9.60
C GLY A 147 -1.22 4.99 9.88
N LEU A 148 0.07 5.04 10.21
CA LEU A 148 0.80 6.27 10.52
C LEU A 148 0.98 7.17 9.28
N ALA A 149 1.19 6.57 8.11
CA ALA A 149 1.47 7.28 6.85
C ALA A 149 0.18 7.71 6.14
N GLN A 150 -0.75 8.33 6.87
CA GLN A 150 -2.00 8.83 6.31
C GLN A 150 -1.74 9.92 5.26
N LEU A 151 -2.51 9.86 4.18
CA LEU A 151 -2.54 10.91 3.18
C LEU A 151 -3.65 11.93 3.50
N PRO A 152 -3.48 13.21 3.12
CA PRO A 152 -4.52 14.23 3.23
C PRO A 152 -5.63 13.97 2.20
N LEU A 153 -6.34 12.85 2.35
CA LEU A 153 -7.41 12.44 1.44
C LEU A 153 -8.69 13.23 1.74
N SER A 154 -9.23 13.89 0.71
CA SER A 154 -10.55 14.56 0.76
C SER A 154 -11.69 13.54 0.66
N LEU A 155 -11.66 12.49 1.52
CA LEU A 155 -12.64 11.41 1.53
C LEU A 155 -13.41 11.42 2.85
N ALA A 156 -14.74 11.36 2.75
CA ALA A 156 -15.62 11.17 3.90
C ALA A 156 -15.53 9.74 4.44
N LEU A 157 -16.01 9.51 5.67
CA LEU A 157 -16.01 8.20 6.30
C LEU A 157 -16.64 7.08 5.45
N PRO A 158 -17.81 7.27 4.78
CA PRO A 158 -18.37 6.21 3.94
C PRO A 158 -17.45 5.79 2.79
N GLU A 159 -16.74 6.73 2.19
CA GLU A 159 -15.81 6.47 1.08
C GLU A 159 -14.57 5.72 1.58
N LYS A 160 -14.04 6.11 2.74
CA LYS A 160 -12.94 5.38 3.40
C LYS A 160 -13.34 3.95 3.77
N LYS A 161 -14.58 3.76 4.26
CA LYS A 161 -15.12 2.41 4.55
C LYS A 161 -15.14 1.53 3.30
N GLN A 162 -15.64 2.04 2.16
CA GLN A 162 -15.64 1.31 0.89
C GLN A 162 -14.24 0.92 0.43
N LEU A 163 -13.25 1.83 0.57
CA LEU A 163 -11.85 1.53 0.23
C LEU A 163 -11.25 0.48 1.15
N LEU A 164 -11.52 0.53 2.45
CA LEU A 164 -11.04 -0.47 3.40
C LEU A 164 -11.66 -1.86 3.13
N GLU A 165 -12.95 -1.93 2.81
CA GLU A 165 -13.63 -3.18 2.41
C GLU A 165 -13.04 -3.73 1.11
N LYS A 166 -12.81 -2.89 0.11
CA LYS A 166 -12.11 -3.26 -1.12
C LYS A 166 -10.70 -3.79 -0.83
N ALA A 167 -9.94 -3.11 0.00
CA ALA A 167 -8.59 -3.51 0.37
C ALA A 167 -8.56 -4.92 0.98
N VAL A 168 -9.49 -5.22 1.91
CA VAL A 168 -9.61 -6.57 2.49
C VAL A 168 -10.01 -7.60 1.44
N SER A 169 -10.86 -7.25 0.47
CA SER A 169 -11.22 -8.17 -0.61
C SER A 169 -10.03 -8.51 -1.53
N LEU A 170 -9.11 -7.58 -1.73
CA LEU A 170 -7.86 -7.80 -2.48
C LEU A 170 -6.88 -8.71 -1.71
N LEU A 171 -6.85 -8.61 -0.38
CA LEU A 171 -5.99 -9.44 0.49
C LEU A 171 -6.49 -10.88 0.63
N LYS A 172 -7.76 -11.17 0.38
CA LYS A 172 -8.39 -12.48 0.62
C LYS A 172 -8.63 -13.28 -0.67
N LYS A 173 -8.08 -12.82 -1.80
CA LYS A 173 -8.10 -13.58 -3.04
C LYS A 173 -7.07 -14.72 -2.95
#